data_1912a09ef80ef1c966341711bd406b24
#
_entry.id   1912a09ef80ef1c966341711bd406b24
#
_cell.length_a   1.000
_cell.length_b   1.000
_cell.length_c   1.000
_cell.angle_alpha   90.00
_cell.angle_beta   90.00
_cell.angle_gamma   90.00
#
_symmetry.space_group_name_H-M   'P 1'
#
loop_
_entity.id
_entity.type
_entity.pdbx_description
1 polymer ?
#
loop_
_entity_poly.entity_id
_entity_poly.type
_entity_poly.pdbx_seq_one_letter_code
_entity_poly.pdbx_strand_id
1 'polypeptide(L)'
;KLTGYDLVNGAFGAEQGSDLYLTIDAPYNYEAYEALNGHAGTVAVYNYKTGEILCMVSSPSYDPMNVPADLEENDRYEGAYLNRFLSASFVPGSVFKTVTLTAALENLPDAETRTWNCTGSIQVGEETITCSGVHGEQTLKEAFANSCNVAFAQIAEELGVDTLQKYTEKAGLTSA
;
A
#
# COMPACT_ATOMS: atom_id res chain seq x y z
N LYS A 1 14.12 2.06 -32.94
CA LYS A 1 14.63 2.71 -34.20
C LYS A 1 13.41 3.23 -34.92
N LEU A 2 13.32 4.56 -35.09
CA LEU A 2 12.33 5.18 -35.96
C LEU A 2 12.57 4.72 -37.41
N THR A 3 11.52 4.28 -38.06
CA THR A 3 11.56 3.89 -39.48
C THR A 3 11.47 5.14 -40.35
N GLY A 4 11.86 5.04 -41.64
CA GLY A 4 11.65 6.13 -42.59
C GLY A 4 10.16 6.51 -42.73
N TYR A 5 9.24 5.58 -42.48
CA TYR A 5 7.79 5.78 -42.44
C TYR A 5 7.39 6.67 -41.26
N ASP A 6 7.95 6.43 -40.07
CA ASP A 6 7.68 7.24 -38.86
C ASP A 6 8.20 8.68 -39.05
N LEU A 7 9.33 8.86 -39.68
CA LEU A 7 9.89 10.18 -39.98
C LEU A 7 9.03 10.98 -40.98
N VAL A 8 8.53 10.31 -42.02
CA VAL A 8 7.67 10.96 -43.02
C VAL A 8 6.30 11.29 -42.44
N ASN A 9 5.69 10.39 -41.70
CA ASN A 9 4.41 10.66 -41.03
C ASN A 9 4.53 11.70 -39.92
N GLY A 10 5.62 11.70 -39.17
CA GLY A 10 5.91 12.74 -38.18
C GLY A 10 6.11 14.13 -38.79
N ALA A 11 6.66 14.20 -40.02
CA ALA A 11 6.87 15.47 -40.69
C ALA A 11 5.63 16.03 -41.42
N PHE A 12 4.71 15.14 -41.86
CA PHE A 12 3.60 15.53 -42.73
C PHE A 12 2.21 15.09 -42.24
N GLY A 13 2.13 14.32 -41.18
CA GLY A 13 0.88 13.73 -40.71
C GLY A 13 0.71 13.72 -39.19
N ALA A 14 1.60 14.36 -38.44
CA ALA A 14 1.41 14.47 -37.00
C ALA A 14 0.23 15.38 -36.70
N GLU A 15 -0.89 14.80 -36.31
CA GLU A 15 -1.97 15.59 -35.70
C GLU A 15 -1.44 16.21 -34.42
N GLN A 16 -1.80 17.45 -34.16
CA GLN A 16 -1.48 18.11 -32.90
C GLN A 16 -2.16 17.31 -31.78
N GLY A 17 -1.37 16.83 -30.83
CA GLY A 17 -1.89 16.12 -29.68
C GLY A 17 -2.88 16.99 -28.88
N SER A 18 -3.79 16.36 -28.19
CA SER A 18 -4.69 17.05 -27.28
C SER A 18 -3.99 17.33 -25.95
N ASP A 19 -4.31 18.46 -25.33
CA ASP A 19 -3.86 18.77 -23.99
C ASP A 19 -4.52 17.81 -22.97
N LEU A 20 -3.73 17.36 -22.00
CA LEU A 20 -4.20 16.55 -20.89
C LEU A 20 -4.10 17.35 -19.59
N TYR A 21 -5.24 17.57 -18.96
CA TYR A 21 -5.31 18.26 -17.66
C TYR A 21 -5.36 17.20 -16.54
N LEU A 22 -4.40 17.27 -15.63
CA LEU A 22 -4.28 16.37 -14.49
C LEU A 22 -4.54 17.13 -13.19
N THR A 23 -4.93 16.39 -12.15
CA THR A 23 -5.04 16.90 -10.78
C THR A 23 -3.71 16.83 -10.03
N ILE A 24 -2.68 16.28 -10.67
CA ILE A 24 -1.35 16.12 -10.11
C ILE A 24 -0.71 17.49 -9.86
N ASP A 25 -0.27 17.71 -8.63
CA ASP A 25 0.46 18.88 -8.20
C ASP A 25 1.98 18.62 -8.29
N ALA A 26 2.69 19.37 -9.13
CA ALA A 26 4.11 19.14 -9.37
C ALA A 26 4.98 19.35 -8.12
N PRO A 27 4.82 20.40 -7.31
CA PRO A 27 5.47 20.57 -6.03
C PRO A 27 5.31 19.36 -5.11
N TYR A 28 4.10 18.85 -4.90
CA TYR A 28 3.88 17.67 -4.05
C TYR A 28 4.58 16.41 -4.58
N ASN A 29 4.61 16.23 -5.92
CA ASN A 29 5.33 15.11 -6.51
C ASN A 29 6.84 15.23 -6.30
N TYR A 30 7.39 16.43 -6.44
CA TYR A 30 8.80 16.68 -6.21
C TYR A 30 9.20 16.38 -4.76
N GLU A 31 8.49 16.94 -3.80
CA GLU A 31 8.75 16.70 -2.37
C GLU A 31 8.61 15.21 -1.99
N ALA A 32 7.60 14.53 -2.55
CA ALA A 32 7.41 13.10 -2.32
C ALA A 32 8.55 12.26 -2.92
N TYR A 33 9.06 12.63 -4.09
CA TYR A 33 10.21 11.96 -4.72
C TYR A 33 11.48 12.14 -3.90
N GLU A 34 11.77 13.36 -3.46
CA GLU A 34 12.90 13.65 -2.57
C GLU A 34 12.78 12.90 -1.23
N ALA A 35 11.57 12.83 -0.65
CA ALA A 35 11.32 12.11 0.59
C ALA A 35 11.57 10.60 0.50
N LEU A 36 11.34 10.00 -0.68
CA LEU A 36 11.70 8.60 -0.93
C LEU A 36 13.22 8.36 -0.88
N ASN A 37 14.01 9.40 -1.12
CA ASN A 37 15.47 9.40 -0.97
C ASN A 37 16.16 8.16 -1.58
N GLY A 38 15.72 7.75 -2.77
CA GLY A 38 16.24 6.58 -3.48
C GLY A 38 15.76 5.21 -2.98
N HIS A 39 14.91 5.18 -1.95
CA HIS A 39 14.26 3.92 -1.55
C HIS A 39 13.22 3.50 -2.57
N ALA A 40 13.13 2.19 -2.83
CA ALA A 40 12.06 1.64 -3.64
C ALA A 40 10.72 1.74 -2.90
N GLY A 41 9.72 2.32 -3.57
CA GLY A 41 8.42 2.52 -2.93
C GLY A 41 7.51 3.44 -3.74
N THR A 42 6.42 3.84 -3.11
CA THR A 42 5.46 4.78 -3.70
C THR A 42 4.90 5.73 -2.65
N VAL A 43 4.66 6.97 -3.06
CA VAL A 43 3.91 7.96 -2.28
C VAL A 43 2.73 8.44 -3.11
N ALA A 44 1.55 8.39 -2.54
CA ALA A 44 0.36 8.95 -3.16
C ALA A 44 -0.41 9.82 -2.16
N VAL A 45 -0.89 10.95 -2.65
CA VAL A 45 -1.78 11.86 -1.91
C VAL A 45 -3.03 12.08 -2.73
N TYR A 46 -4.17 11.83 -2.14
CA TYR A 46 -5.45 12.02 -2.81
C TYR A 46 -6.46 12.72 -1.89
N ASN A 47 -7.38 13.42 -2.50
CA ASN A 47 -8.50 14.01 -1.80
C ASN A 47 -9.56 12.92 -1.56
N TYR A 48 -9.74 12.51 -0.31
CA TYR A 48 -10.67 11.42 0.04
C TYR A 48 -12.15 11.75 -0.22
N LYS A 49 -12.49 13.03 -0.43
CA LYS A 49 -13.87 13.46 -0.73
C LYS A 49 -14.16 13.47 -2.22
N THR A 50 -13.18 13.86 -3.04
CA THR A 50 -13.37 14.05 -4.49
C THR A 50 -12.77 12.92 -5.30
N GLY A 51 -11.82 12.17 -4.74
CA GLY A 51 -11.03 11.14 -5.43
C GLY A 51 -9.88 11.70 -6.28
N GLU A 52 -9.70 13.02 -6.30
CA GLU A 52 -8.60 13.65 -7.05
C GLU A 52 -7.25 13.22 -6.51
N ILE A 53 -6.39 12.73 -7.38
CA ILE A 53 -5.01 12.36 -7.05
C ILE A 53 -4.14 13.61 -7.20
N LEU A 54 -3.58 14.08 -6.09
CA LEU A 54 -2.74 15.26 -6.03
C LEU A 54 -1.26 14.93 -6.16
N CYS A 55 -0.86 13.73 -5.74
CA CYS A 55 0.49 13.22 -5.83
C CYS A 55 0.47 11.73 -6.12
N MET A 56 1.33 11.27 -7.03
CA MET A 56 1.52 9.86 -7.33
C MET A 56 2.95 9.64 -7.83
N VAL A 57 3.80 9.18 -6.94
CA VAL A 57 5.23 8.98 -7.19
C VAL A 57 5.61 7.53 -6.98
N SER A 58 6.38 6.97 -7.88
CA SER A 58 7.02 5.66 -7.75
C SER A 58 8.54 5.79 -7.83
N SER A 59 9.25 5.03 -7.02
CA SER A 59 10.72 4.94 -7.02
C SER A 59 11.13 3.46 -7.01
N PRO A 60 12.19 3.06 -7.72
CA PRO A 60 13.01 3.87 -8.61
C PRO A 60 12.24 4.39 -9.82
N SER A 61 12.74 5.47 -10.39
CA SER A 61 12.22 6.11 -11.58
C SER A 61 13.38 6.61 -12.44
N TYR A 62 13.09 7.11 -13.60
CA TYR A 62 14.08 7.70 -14.51
C TYR A 62 13.51 8.92 -15.22
N ASP A 63 14.38 9.79 -15.69
CA ASP A 63 13.99 10.93 -16.54
C ASP A 63 13.74 10.46 -17.98
N PRO A 64 12.50 10.52 -18.49
CA PRO A 64 12.19 10.11 -19.84
C PRO A 64 12.87 10.98 -20.93
N MET A 65 13.30 12.20 -20.56
CA MET A 65 14.06 13.07 -21.46
C MET A 65 15.54 12.74 -21.49
N ASN A 66 16.04 11.97 -20.49
CA ASN A 66 17.43 11.56 -20.38
C ASN A 66 17.51 10.11 -19.86
N VAL A 67 17.02 9.17 -20.68
CA VAL A 67 16.94 7.75 -20.32
C VAL A 67 18.35 7.18 -20.09
N PRO A 68 18.64 6.60 -18.92
CA PRO A 68 19.92 5.95 -18.66
C PRO A 68 20.20 4.81 -19.65
N ALA A 69 21.43 4.72 -20.13
CA ALA A 69 21.80 3.68 -21.10
C ALA A 69 21.75 2.26 -20.51
N ASP A 70 21.89 2.15 -19.19
CA ASP A 70 21.90 0.93 -18.40
C ASP A 70 20.57 0.67 -17.66
N LEU A 71 19.49 1.34 -18.06
CA LEU A 71 18.19 1.29 -17.36
C LEU A 71 17.64 -0.13 -17.16
N GLU A 72 17.90 -1.03 -18.12
CA GLU A 72 17.41 -2.42 -18.08
C GLU A 72 18.40 -3.40 -17.42
N GLU A 73 19.66 -3.02 -17.30
CA GLU A 73 20.73 -3.90 -16.83
C GLU A 73 21.18 -3.58 -15.39
N ASN A 74 20.78 -2.42 -14.87
CA ASN A 74 21.23 -1.93 -13.58
C ASN A 74 20.13 -2.10 -12.52
N ASP A 75 20.39 -2.93 -11.52
CA ASP A 75 19.49 -3.24 -10.39
C ASP A 75 18.96 -1.98 -9.69
N ARG A 76 19.68 -0.86 -9.77
CA ARG A 76 19.22 0.43 -9.26
C ARG A 76 17.86 0.84 -9.85
N TYR A 77 17.56 0.42 -11.05
CA TYR A 77 16.33 0.74 -11.78
C TYR A 77 15.32 -0.40 -11.80
N GLU A 78 15.50 -1.42 -10.97
CA GLU A 78 14.56 -2.54 -10.92
C GLU A 78 13.13 -2.08 -10.65
N GLY A 79 12.25 -2.35 -11.61
CA GLY A 79 10.85 -1.92 -11.57
C GLY A 79 10.62 -0.42 -11.84
N ALA A 80 11.56 0.28 -12.49
CA ALA A 80 11.40 1.70 -12.86
C ALA A 80 10.22 1.95 -13.82
N TYR A 81 9.80 0.94 -14.58
CA TYR A 81 8.61 1.00 -15.43
C TYR A 81 7.30 0.71 -14.69
N LEU A 82 7.38 0.26 -13.44
CA LEU A 82 6.19 -0.10 -12.66
C LEU A 82 5.64 1.13 -11.94
N ASN A 83 4.39 1.49 -12.22
CA ASN A 83 3.66 2.38 -11.34
C ASN A 83 3.23 1.59 -10.09
N ARG A 84 4.00 1.72 -9.00
CA ARG A 84 3.79 0.95 -7.78
C ARG A 84 2.48 1.29 -7.08
N PHE A 85 1.97 2.49 -7.26
CA PHE A 85 0.68 2.87 -6.67
C PHE A 85 -0.49 2.14 -7.34
N LEU A 86 -0.43 1.98 -8.67
CA LEU A 86 -1.52 1.39 -9.45
C LEU A 86 -1.40 -0.12 -9.63
N SER A 87 -0.17 -0.65 -9.65
CA SER A 87 0.06 -2.01 -10.16
C SER A 87 0.94 -2.88 -9.26
N ALA A 88 1.46 -2.37 -8.13
CA ALA A 88 2.19 -3.19 -7.18
C ALA A 88 1.29 -3.75 -6.11
N SER A 89 1.63 -4.97 -5.64
CA SER A 89 1.02 -5.58 -4.46
C SER A 89 2.01 -5.55 -3.31
N PHE A 90 1.53 -5.17 -2.14
CA PHE A 90 2.32 -5.11 -0.92
C PHE A 90 1.72 -5.98 0.16
N VAL A 91 2.57 -6.61 0.98
CA VAL A 91 2.12 -7.25 2.21
C VAL A 91 1.66 -6.15 3.17
N PRO A 92 0.39 -6.13 3.60
CA PRO A 92 -0.16 -5.03 4.38
C PRO A 92 0.45 -4.92 5.78
N GLY A 93 1.00 -6.00 6.32
CA GLY A 93 1.53 -6.02 7.67
C GLY A 93 0.51 -5.53 8.70
N SER A 94 0.95 -4.74 9.67
CA SER A 94 0.10 -4.23 10.75
C SER A 94 -1.01 -3.27 10.31
N VAL A 95 -0.98 -2.76 9.08
CA VAL A 95 -2.10 -1.96 8.54
C VAL A 95 -3.37 -2.80 8.43
N PHE A 96 -3.24 -4.11 8.20
CA PHE A 96 -4.38 -5.04 8.16
C PHE A 96 -5.13 -5.13 9.49
N LYS A 97 -4.50 -4.78 10.61
CA LYS A 97 -5.16 -4.73 11.92
C LYS A 97 -6.34 -3.75 11.96
N THR A 98 -6.39 -2.76 11.07
CA THR A 98 -7.55 -1.86 10.94
C THR A 98 -8.80 -2.61 10.49
N VAL A 99 -8.65 -3.57 9.58
CA VAL A 99 -9.74 -4.44 9.12
C VAL A 99 -10.21 -5.35 10.24
N THR A 100 -9.27 -6.00 10.91
CA THR A 100 -9.57 -6.88 12.06
C THR A 100 -10.21 -6.11 13.21
N LEU A 101 -9.74 -4.90 13.51
CA LEU A 101 -10.32 -4.00 14.52
C LEU A 101 -11.78 -3.67 14.19
N THR A 102 -12.05 -3.28 12.93
CA THR A 102 -13.42 -2.96 12.49
C THR A 102 -14.32 -4.17 12.61
N ALA A 103 -13.85 -5.33 12.18
CA ALA A 103 -14.59 -6.58 12.33
C ALA A 103 -14.88 -6.92 13.81
N ALA A 104 -13.89 -6.72 14.70
CA ALA A 104 -14.05 -6.95 16.12
C ALA A 104 -15.11 -6.04 16.74
N LEU A 105 -15.06 -4.74 16.47
CA LEU A 105 -16.01 -3.77 17.00
C LEU A 105 -17.45 -4.04 16.55
N GLU A 106 -17.64 -4.57 15.34
CA GLU A 106 -18.98 -4.83 14.80
C GLU A 106 -19.53 -6.22 15.15
N ASN A 107 -18.69 -7.21 15.52
CA ASN A 107 -19.13 -8.60 15.68
C ASN A 107 -18.84 -9.23 17.06
N LEU A 108 -17.89 -8.70 17.82
CA LEU A 108 -17.59 -9.24 19.13
C LEU A 108 -18.32 -8.46 20.22
N PRO A 109 -19.16 -9.13 21.03
CA PRO A 109 -19.75 -8.52 22.21
C PRO A 109 -18.64 -8.02 23.14
N ASP A 110 -18.84 -6.87 23.74
CA ASP A 110 -17.93 -6.29 24.73
C ASP A 110 -16.50 -5.98 24.21
N ALA A 111 -16.28 -5.93 22.88
CA ALA A 111 -14.97 -5.67 22.28
C ALA A 111 -14.29 -4.39 22.83
N GLU A 112 -15.06 -3.37 23.19
CA GLU A 112 -14.52 -2.12 23.72
C GLU A 112 -14.11 -2.19 25.19
N THR A 113 -14.63 -3.17 25.97
CA THR A 113 -14.49 -3.24 27.43
C THR A 113 -13.67 -4.41 27.91
N ARG A 114 -13.57 -5.48 27.14
CA ARG A 114 -12.78 -6.66 27.48
C ARG A 114 -11.30 -6.50 27.18
N THR A 115 -10.50 -7.41 27.73
CA THR A 115 -9.05 -7.43 27.55
C THR A 115 -8.58 -8.70 26.87
N TRP A 116 -7.41 -8.61 26.23
CA TRP A 116 -6.65 -9.72 25.64
C TRP A 116 -5.27 -9.75 26.26
N ASN A 117 -4.79 -10.94 26.61
CA ASN A 117 -3.51 -11.10 27.26
C ASN A 117 -2.41 -11.46 26.24
N CYS A 118 -1.34 -10.68 26.24
CA CYS A 118 -0.15 -10.91 25.41
C CYS A 118 1.04 -11.39 26.24
N THR A 119 1.39 -12.65 26.10
CA THR A 119 2.56 -13.27 26.74
C THR A 119 3.82 -13.24 25.88
N GLY A 120 3.83 -12.48 24.78
CA GLY A 120 4.93 -12.36 23.85
C GLY A 120 4.85 -13.28 22.62
N SER A 121 4.08 -14.36 22.70
CA SER A 121 3.78 -15.25 21.58
C SER A 121 2.47 -16.00 21.79
N ILE A 122 1.90 -16.52 20.70
CA ILE A 122 0.72 -17.39 20.72
C ILE A 122 0.88 -18.46 19.63
N GLN A 123 0.38 -19.67 19.90
CA GLN A 123 0.30 -20.73 18.90
C GLN A 123 -1.06 -20.62 18.19
N VAL A 124 -1.04 -20.56 16.88
CA VAL A 124 -2.22 -20.56 16.00
C VAL A 124 -2.07 -21.71 15.01
N GLY A 125 -2.83 -22.78 15.21
CA GLY A 125 -2.61 -24.02 14.44
C GLY A 125 -1.17 -24.55 14.64
N GLU A 126 -0.45 -24.74 13.55
CA GLU A 126 0.95 -25.21 13.57
C GLU A 126 1.96 -24.06 13.64
N GLU A 127 1.53 -22.82 13.52
CA GLU A 127 2.40 -21.64 13.46
C GLU A 127 2.46 -20.91 14.81
N THR A 128 3.64 -20.35 15.11
CA THR A 128 3.85 -19.50 16.28
C THR A 128 3.90 -18.04 15.87
N ILE A 129 2.94 -17.25 16.31
CA ILE A 129 2.92 -15.81 16.11
C ILE A 129 3.66 -15.14 17.26
N THR A 130 4.70 -14.38 16.96
CA THR A 130 5.48 -13.61 17.94
C THR A 130 5.06 -12.14 17.97
N CYS A 131 5.23 -11.53 19.13
CA CYS A 131 5.04 -10.10 19.33
C CYS A 131 6.37 -9.38 19.56
N SER A 132 6.37 -8.07 19.47
CA SER A 132 7.55 -7.23 19.75
C SER A 132 7.97 -7.24 21.23
N GLY A 133 7.09 -7.69 22.13
CA GLY A 133 7.33 -7.81 23.54
C GLY A 133 6.15 -8.45 24.27
N VAL A 134 6.25 -8.56 25.59
CA VAL A 134 5.16 -9.01 26.49
C VAL A 134 4.36 -7.77 26.90
N HIS A 135 3.13 -7.63 26.41
CA HIS A 135 2.29 -6.48 26.70
C HIS A 135 1.34 -6.71 27.90
N GLY A 136 1.16 -7.98 28.32
CA GLY A 136 0.21 -8.35 29.37
C GLY A 136 -1.25 -8.17 28.94
N GLU A 137 -2.13 -7.94 29.90
CA GLU A 137 -3.54 -7.64 29.65
C GLU A 137 -3.70 -6.23 29.09
N GLN A 138 -4.42 -6.12 27.97
CA GLN A 138 -4.67 -4.84 27.28
C GLN A 138 -6.06 -4.85 26.64
N THR A 139 -6.69 -3.69 26.66
CA THR A 139 -7.93 -3.42 25.93
C THR A 139 -7.67 -3.47 24.42
N LEU A 140 -8.74 -3.54 23.62
CA LEU A 140 -8.64 -3.46 22.15
C LEU A 140 -7.89 -2.21 21.67
N LYS A 141 -8.17 -1.06 22.31
CA LYS A 141 -7.49 0.21 22.01
C LYS A 141 -5.99 0.14 22.29
N GLU A 142 -5.59 -0.41 23.43
CA GLU A 142 -4.18 -0.58 23.80
C GLU A 142 -3.48 -1.60 22.87
N ALA A 143 -4.14 -2.71 22.58
CA ALA A 143 -3.64 -3.71 21.64
C ALA A 143 -3.40 -3.14 20.24
N PHE A 144 -4.29 -2.27 19.76
CA PHE A 144 -4.14 -1.58 18.50
C PHE A 144 -2.99 -0.55 18.54
N ALA A 145 -2.92 0.27 19.60
CA ALA A 145 -1.88 1.26 19.79
C ALA A 145 -0.48 0.63 19.89
N ASN A 146 -0.37 -0.53 20.59
CA ASN A 146 0.86 -1.30 20.70
C ASN A 146 1.16 -2.18 19.48
N SER A 147 0.28 -2.18 18.49
CA SER A 147 0.36 -3.10 17.35
C SER A 147 0.57 -4.57 17.75
N CYS A 148 -0.11 -5.01 18.82
CA CYS A 148 0.09 -6.31 19.44
C CYS A 148 -0.33 -7.47 18.53
N ASN A 149 0.64 -8.27 18.06
CA ASN A 149 0.35 -9.40 17.18
C ASN A 149 -0.44 -10.49 17.91
N VAL A 150 -0.13 -10.76 19.18
CA VAL A 150 -0.78 -11.82 19.97
C VAL A 150 -2.25 -11.50 20.21
N ALA A 151 -2.58 -10.28 20.65
CA ALA A 151 -3.97 -9.88 20.84
C ALA A 151 -4.77 -9.93 19.54
N PHE A 152 -4.20 -9.45 18.44
CA PHE A 152 -4.87 -9.49 17.15
C PHE A 152 -4.98 -10.89 16.55
N ALA A 153 -4.09 -11.81 16.88
CA ALA A 153 -4.24 -13.23 16.56
C ALA A 153 -5.43 -13.85 17.32
N GLN A 154 -5.53 -13.60 18.62
CA GLN A 154 -6.68 -14.05 19.43
C GLN A 154 -8.02 -13.52 18.90
N ILE A 155 -8.04 -12.23 18.56
CA ILE A 155 -9.23 -11.59 17.98
C ILE A 155 -9.58 -12.23 16.62
N ALA A 156 -8.59 -12.49 15.79
CA ALA A 156 -8.79 -13.10 14.47
C ALA A 156 -9.32 -14.54 14.59
N GLU A 157 -8.81 -15.35 15.52
CA GLU A 157 -9.32 -16.69 15.78
C GLU A 157 -10.79 -16.65 16.26
N GLU A 158 -11.13 -15.69 17.10
CA GLU A 158 -12.50 -15.55 17.62
C GLU A 158 -13.49 -15.08 16.55
N LEU A 159 -13.08 -14.16 15.67
CA LEU A 159 -13.89 -13.69 14.54
C LEU A 159 -14.13 -14.79 13.50
N GLY A 160 -13.15 -15.65 13.31
CA GLY A 160 -13.17 -16.71 12.31
C GLY A 160 -12.92 -16.20 10.88
N VAL A 161 -12.61 -17.16 10.02
CA VAL A 161 -12.20 -16.89 8.62
C VAL A 161 -13.29 -16.18 7.82
N ASP A 162 -14.53 -16.62 7.93
CA ASP A 162 -15.64 -16.09 7.13
C ASP A 162 -15.89 -14.60 7.45
N THR A 163 -15.81 -14.22 8.74
CA THR A 163 -15.96 -12.82 9.15
C THR A 163 -14.81 -11.98 8.61
N LEU A 164 -13.56 -12.44 8.77
CA LEU A 164 -12.40 -11.72 8.29
C LEU A 164 -12.41 -11.56 6.76
N GLN A 165 -12.79 -12.60 6.03
CA GLN A 165 -12.94 -12.53 4.58
C GLN A 165 -13.96 -11.46 4.17
N LYS A 166 -15.15 -11.47 4.78
CA LYS A 166 -16.19 -10.48 4.52
C LYS A 166 -15.72 -9.04 4.74
N TYR A 167 -14.94 -8.79 5.80
CA TYR A 167 -14.42 -7.44 6.07
C TYR A 167 -13.26 -7.07 5.15
N THR A 168 -12.45 -8.01 4.73
CA THR A 168 -11.41 -7.83 3.71
C THR A 168 -12.01 -7.43 2.37
N GLU A 169 -13.11 -8.10 1.97
CA GLU A 169 -13.87 -7.77 0.76
C GLU A 169 -14.51 -6.38 0.86
N LYS A 170 -15.16 -6.06 1.99
CA LYS A 170 -15.73 -4.73 2.26
C LYS A 170 -14.67 -3.62 2.21
N ALA A 171 -13.44 -3.90 2.62
CA ALA A 171 -12.33 -2.96 2.57
C ALA A 171 -11.73 -2.81 1.15
N GLY A 172 -12.21 -3.58 0.17
CA GLY A 172 -11.70 -3.55 -1.20
C GLY A 172 -10.29 -4.15 -1.36
N LEU A 173 -9.87 -5.00 -0.42
CA LEU A 173 -8.53 -5.60 -0.42
C LEU A 173 -8.46 -6.95 -1.13
N THR A 174 -9.58 -7.53 -1.49
CA THR A 174 -9.65 -8.67 -2.40
C THR A 174 -9.78 -8.13 -3.80
N SER A 175 -8.70 -8.15 -4.55
CA SER A 175 -8.67 -7.68 -5.93
C SER A 175 -9.70 -8.35 -6.81
N ALA A 176 -10.25 -7.56 -7.69
CA ALA A 176 -10.93 -8.03 -8.88
C ALA A 176 -9.96 -8.79 -9.81
#